data_0567ea22c40928a993b9be93f75f6624
#
_entry.id   0567ea22c40928a993b9be93f75f6624
#
_cell.length_a   1.000
_cell.length_b   1.000
_cell.length_c   1.000
_cell.angle_alpha   90.00
_cell.angle_beta   90.00
_cell.angle_gamma   90.00
#
_symmetry.space_group_name_H-M   'P 1'
#
loop_
_entity.id
_entity.type
_entity.pdbx_description
1 polymer ?
#
loop_
_entity_poly.entity_id
_entity_poly.type
_entity_poly.pdbx_seq_one_letter_code
_entity_poly.pdbx_strand_id
1 'polypeptide(L)'
;MGSFHENMSEYKRQLAKGAIQKAYKGLMEYMMGLMTHFKNKYPDYFVSGSLYFGYMDMTYFSFFPASFKQRKLKVAIVFVHETFRFEVWLAGYNKQVQTKYWNLIKESGWNKYHLVPTTKGVDSIIERVLVDTPDFSDLDKLTKQIESATLKFIKDVESFLRDQ
;
A
#
# COMPACT_ATOMS: atom_id res chain seq x y z
N MET A 1 14.55 -24.61 1.18
CA MET A 1 14.62 -23.61 2.25
C MET A 1 15.79 -23.93 3.16
N GLY A 2 16.62 -22.96 3.44
CA GLY A 2 17.75 -23.13 4.34
C GLY A 2 17.36 -23.04 5.82
N SER A 3 18.25 -23.53 6.69
CA SER A 3 18.15 -23.30 8.12
C SER A 3 18.30 -21.80 8.43
N PHE A 4 17.96 -21.39 9.64
CA PHE A 4 18.19 -20.01 10.07
C PHE A 4 19.66 -19.62 9.91
N HIS A 5 20.58 -20.53 10.26
CA HIS A 5 22.01 -20.27 10.12
C HIS A 5 22.42 -20.05 8.66
N GLU A 6 21.92 -20.88 7.75
CA GLU A 6 22.17 -20.73 6.31
C GLU A 6 21.63 -19.42 5.76
N ASN A 7 20.42 -19.06 6.17
CA ASN A 7 19.81 -17.79 5.77
C ASN A 7 20.62 -16.60 6.30
N MET A 8 21.14 -16.67 7.53
CA MET A 8 22.00 -15.64 8.10
C MET A 8 23.33 -15.52 7.36
N SER A 9 23.88 -16.63 6.90
CA SER A 9 25.10 -16.63 6.09
C SER A 9 24.87 -15.94 4.75
N GLU A 10 23.73 -16.20 4.10
CA GLU A 10 23.35 -15.52 2.86
C GLU A 10 23.10 -14.03 3.08
N TYR A 11 22.43 -13.67 4.18
CA TYR A 11 22.22 -12.26 4.56
C TYR A 11 23.56 -11.53 4.69
N LYS A 12 24.50 -12.10 5.42
CA LYS A 12 25.86 -11.55 5.59
C LYS A 12 26.56 -11.40 4.24
N ARG A 13 26.44 -12.40 3.37
CA ARG A 13 27.06 -12.39 2.03
C ARG A 13 26.52 -11.25 1.17
N GLN A 14 25.19 -11.04 1.18
CA GLN A 14 24.56 -9.98 0.43
C GLN A 14 24.94 -8.60 0.98
N LEU A 15 24.99 -8.44 2.30
CA LEU A 15 25.38 -7.19 2.92
C LEU A 15 26.82 -6.80 2.57
N ALA A 16 27.72 -7.77 2.43
CA ALA A 16 29.12 -7.52 2.07
C ALA A 16 29.25 -6.86 0.69
N LYS A 17 28.29 -7.06 -0.22
CA LYS A 17 28.27 -6.45 -1.54
C LYS A 17 27.86 -4.98 -1.51
N GLY A 18 27.12 -4.55 -0.50
CA GLY A 18 26.70 -3.16 -0.28
C GLY A 18 25.50 -2.68 -1.08
N ALA A 19 25.12 -3.36 -2.16
CA ALA A 19 24.03 -2.91 -3.04
C ALA A 19 22.65 -2.98 -2.37
N ILE A 20 22.41 -4.02 -1.58
CA ILE A 20 21.10 -4.21 -0.90
C ILE A 20 20.80 -3.09 0.07
N GLN A 21 21.78 -2.68 0.89
CA GLN A 21 21.59 -1.60 1.86
C GLN A 21 21.29 -0.28 1.15
N LYS A 22 22.00 0.00 0.05
CA LYS A 22 21.77 1.22 -0.74
C LYS A 22 20.40 1.22 -1.37
N ALA A 23 19.98 0.10 -1.94
CA ALA A 23 18.66 -0.05 -2.55
C ALA A 23 17.56 0.11 -1.50
N TYR A 24 17.68 -0.56 -0.36
CA TYR A 24 16.68 -0.50 0.70
C TYR A 24 16.57 0.93 1.27
N LYS A 25 17.70 1.56 1.56
CA LYS A 25 17.73 2.94 2.04
C LYS A 25 17.08 3.88 1.03
N GLY A 26 17.42 3.73 -0.26
CA GLY A 26 16.83 4.53 -1.33
C GLY A 26 15.31 4.33 -1.44
N LEU A 27 14.84 3.11 -1.30
CA LEU A 27 13.41 2.81 -1.30
C LEU A 27 12.70 3.47 -0.11
N MET A 28 13.27 3.38 1.10
CA MET A 28 12.69 4.01 2.28
C MET A 28 12.66 5.54 2.15
N GLU A 29 13.72 6.13 1.64
CA GLU A 29 13.78 7.57 1.37
C GLU A 29 12.74 7.99 0.32
N TYR A 30 12.58 7.21 -0.73
CA TYR A 30 11.55 7.47 -1.74
C TYR A 30 10.14 7.41 -1.14
N MET A 31 9.85 6.38 -0.36
CA MET A 31 8.53 6.21 0.29
C MET A 31 8.25 7.35 1.28
N MET A 32 9.25 7.78 2.04
CA MET A 32 9.09 8.94 2.95
C MET A 32 8.86 10.24 2.17
N GLY A 33 9.57 10.42 1.07
CA GLY A 33 9.37 11.56 0.17
C GLY A 33 7.98 11.56 -0.46
N LEU A 34 7.50 10.39 -0.85
CA LEU A 34 6.16 10.21 -1.40
C LEU A 34 5.09 10.57 -0.36
N MET A 35 5.26 10.11 0.87
CA MET A 35 4.36 10.43 1.99
C MET A 35 4.31 11.96 2.23
N THR A 36 5.46 12.62 2.23
CA THR A 36 5.57 14.08 2.37
C THR A 36 4.89 14.81 1.20
N HIS A 37 5.08 14.32 -0.02
CA HIS A 37 4.45 14.88 -1.22
C HIS A 37 2.92 14.86 -1.09
N PHE A 38 2.34 13.73 -0.69
CA PHE A 38 0.88 13.64 -0.49
C PHE A 38 0.41 14.53 0.65
N LYS A 39 1.14 14.59 1.74
CA LYS A 39 0.80 15.43 2.88
C LYS A 39 0.74 16.92 2.50
N ASN A 40 1.70 17.40 1.72
CA ASN A 40 1.77 18.78 1.31
C ASN A 40 0.73 19.14 0.24
N LYS A 41 0.51 18.25 -0.71
CA LYS A 41 -0.40 18.49 -1.83
C LYS A 41 -1.88 18.31 -1.46
N TYR A 42 -2.18 17.44 -0.51
CA TYR A 42 -3.55 17.12 -0.09
C TYR A 42 -3.72 17.36 1.42
N PRO A 43 -3.71 18.62 1.87
CA PRO A 43 -3.73 18.94 3.31
C PRO A 43 -5.03 18.53 4.01
N ASP A 44 -6.12 18.34 3.26
CA ASP A 44 -7.41 17.90 3.82
C ASP A 44 -7.52 16.38 3.98
N TYR A 45 -6.54 15.64 3.46
CA TYR A 45 -6.50 14.20 3.59
C TYR A 45 -5.71 13.81 4.84
N PHE A 46 -6.09 12.68 5.42
CA PHE A 46 -5.26 12.05 6.45
C PHE A 46 -4.03 11.41 5.80
N VAL A 47 -2.86 11.69 6.34
CA VAL A 47 -1.60 11.04 5.94
C VAL A 47 -0.90 10.56 7.20
N SER A 48 -0.39 9.33 7.20
CA SER A 48 0.35 8.78 8.34
C SER A 48 1.48 9.70 8.78
N GLY A 49 1.72 9.77 10.10
CA GLY A 49 2.84 10.51 10.66
C GLY A 49 4.19 9.83 10.44
N SER A 50 4.18 8.52 10.18
CA SER A 50 5.39 7.73 9.96
C SER A 50 5.14 6.64 8.95
N LEU A 51 6.24 6.19 8.31
CA LEU A 51 6.22 5.06 7.37
C LEU A 51 6.28 3.76 8.16
N TYR A 52 5.45 2.78 7.78
CA TYR A 52 5.60 1.41 8.24
C TYR A 52 6.65 0.72 7.36
N PHE A 53 7.78 0.35 7.94
CA PHE A 53 8.89 -0.23 7.18
C PHE A 53 8.68 -1.70 6.83
N GLY A 54 8.11 -2.48 7.74
CA GLY A 54 7.90 -3.92 7.56
C GLY A 54 9.18 -4.74 7.69
N TYR A 55 9.08 -6.00 7.33
CA TYR A 55 10.19 -6.97 7.36
C TYR A 55 10.56 -7.41 5.94
N MET A 56 10.65 -6.48 5.00
CA MET A 56 10.85 -6.78 3.58
C MET A 56 9.68 -7.56 2.97
N ASP A 57 8.51 -7.43 3.57
CA ASP A 57 7.23 -7.95 3.07
C ASP A 57 6.40 -6.83 2.45
N MET A 58 6.04 -5.84 3.24
CA MET A 58 5.33 -4.65 2.77
C MET A 58 5.79 -3.41 3.51
N THR A 59 5.95 -2.31 2.78
CA THR A 59 6.28 -0.99 3.31
C THR A 59 5.16 -0.06 2.90
N TYR A 60 4.54 0.67 3.85
CA TYR A 60 3.38 1.48 3.49
C TYR A 60 3.18 2.70 4.38
N PHE A 61 2.37 3.61 3.88
CA PHE A 61 1.77 4.70 4.66
C PHE A 61 0.31 4.84 4.27
N SER A 62 -0.49 5.43 5.15
CA SER A 62 -1.92 5.64 4.92
C SER A 62 -2.17 7.02 4.33
N PHE A 63 -3.13 7.09 3.39
CA PHE A 63 -3.55 8.32 2.73
C PHE A 63 -5.03 8.18 2.33
N PHE A 64 -5.91 8.95 2.97
CA PHE A 64 -7.35 8.85 2.68
C PHE A 64 -8.11 10.11 3.08
N PRO A 65 -9.25 10.41 2.43
CA PRO A 65 -10.07 11.56 2.77
C PRO A 65 -10.89 11.35 4.05
N ALA A 66 -11.43 12.44 4.59
CA ALA A 66 -12.23 12.42 5.82
C ALA A 66 -13.46 11.50 5.74
N SER A 67 -14.05 11.35 4.56
CA SER A 67 -15.20 10.44 4.36
C SER A 67 -14.90 9.00 4.72
N PHE A 68 -13.66 8.56 4.47
CA PHE A 68 -13.23 7.22 4.84
C PHE A 68 -13.01 7.09 6.35
N LYS A 69 -12.45 8.14 6.96
CA LYS A 69 -12.25 8.15 8.41
C LYS A 69 -13.57 7.99 9.17
N GLN A 70 -14.63 8.65 8.72
CA GLN A 70 -15.97 8.55 9.30
C GLN A 70 -16.52 7.13 9.22
N ARG A 71 -16.15 6.38 8.18
CA ARG A 71 -16.54 4.99 7.99
C ARG A 71 -15.60 3.99 8.66
N LYS A 72 -14.57 4.48 9.32
CA LYS A 72 -13.47 3.68 9.91
C LYS A 72 -12.74 2.83 8.86
N LEU A 73 -12.65 3.37 7.65
CA LEU A 73 -11.89 2.79 6.55
C LEU A 73 -10.57 3.54 6.38
N LYS A 74 -9.58 2.82 5.90
CA LYS A 74 -8.24 3.34 5.59
C LYS A 74 -7.87 2.99 4.17
N VAL A 75 -7.01 3.80 3.59
CA VAL A 75 -6.35 3.48 2.32
C VAL A 75 -4.86 3.54 2.56
N ALA A 76 -4.15 2.52 2.11
CA ALA A 76 -2.70 2.43 2.24
C ALA A 76 -2.06 2.38 0.85
N ILE A 77 -0.98 3.13 0.68
CA ILE A 77 -0.09 3.03 -0.48
C ILE A 77 1.05 2.13 -0.05
N VAL A 78 1.18 0.99 -0.73
CA VAL A 78 2.02 -0.13 -0.31
C VAL A 78 3.04 -0.48 -1.37
N PHE A 79 4.30 -0.63 -0.97
CA PHE A 79 5.28 -1.33 -1.78
C PHE A 79 5.32 -2.78 -1.30
N VAL A 80 4.95 -3.71 -2.19
CA VAL A 80 4.96 -5.14 -1.90
C VAL A 80 6.29 -5.70 -2.37
N HIS A 81 7.14 -6.12 -1.44
CA HIS A 81 8.51 -6.55 -1.78
C HIS A 81 8.54 -7.85 -2.60
N GLU A 82 7.66 -8.79 -2.30
CA GLU A 82 7.61 -10.08 -3.01
C GLU A 82 7.36 -9.90 -4.52
N THR A 83 6.39 -9.07 -4.87
CA THR A 83 6.03 -8.80 -6.27
C THR A 83 6.78 -7.60 -6.84
N PHE A 84 7.45 -6.86 -5.99
CA PHE A 84 8.28 -5.70 -6.32
C PHE A 84 7.50 -4.63 -7.08
N ARG A 85 6.30 -4.28 -6.55
CA ARG A 85 5.40 -3.32 -7.19
C ARG A 85 4.66 -2.46 -6.17
N PHE A 86 4.10 -1.34 -6.63
CA PHE A 86 3.27 -0.47 -5.80
C PHE A 86 1.81 -0.87 -5.94
N GLU A 87 1.12 -0.94 -4.81
CA GLU A 87 -0.32 -1.23 -4.74
C GLU A 87 -1.00 -0.20 -3.83
N VAL A 88 -2.31 -0.08 -3.98
CA VAL A 88 -3.17 0.65 -3.05
C VAL A 88 -4.20 -0.33 -2.50
N TRP A 89 -4.38 -0.30 -1.19
CA TRP A 89 -5.28 -1.20 -0.49
C TRP A 89 -6.33 -0.40 0.29
N LEU A 90 -7.59 -0.84 0.19
CA LEU A 90 -8.63 -0.41 1.12
C LEU A 90 -8.62 -1.38 2.30
N ALA A 91 -8.57 -0.87 3.52
CA ALA A 91 -8.53 -1.66 4.73
C ALA A 91 -9.53 -1.13 5.76
N GLY A 92 -9.97 -1.98 6.68
CA GLY A 92 -10.77 -1.58 7.82
C GLY A 92 -9.90 -1.19 9.01
N TYR A 93 -10.43 -0.32 9.86
CA TYR A 93 -9.77 0.05 11.10
C TYR A 93 -9.52 -1.16 12.02
N ASN A 94 -10.44 -2.14 11.95
CA ASN A 94 -10.33 -3.41 12.66
C ASN A 94 -10.99 -4.53 11.84
N LYS A 95 -10.94 -5.77 12.35
CA LYS A 95 -11.51 -6.94 11.67
C LYS A 95 -13.01 -6.82 11.44
N GLN A 96 -13.74 -6.23 12.38
CA GLN A 96 -15.19 -6.07 12.28
C GLN A 96 -15.55 -5.15 11.10
N VAL A 97 -14.85 -4.03 10.96
CA VAL A 97 -15.06 -3.09 9.85
C VAL A 97 -14.65 -3.74 8.53
N GLN A 98 -13.51 -4.42 8.50
CA GLN A 98 -13.04 -5.15 7.33
C GLN A 98 -14.10 -6.12 6.82
N THR A 99 -14.62 -6.96 7.70
CA THR A 99 -15.63 -7.97 7.37
C THR A 99 -16.92 -7.33 6.86
N LYS A 100 -17.36 -6.26 7.49
CA LYS A 100 -18.55 -5.51 7.09
C LYS A 100 -18.47 -5.05 5.63
N TYR A 101 -17.38 -4.38 5.27
CA TYR A 101 -17.22 -3.85 3.92
C TYR A 101 -16.86 -4.91 2.89
N TRP A 102 -16.14 -5.95 3.31
CA TRP A 102 -15.88 -7.09 2.45
C TRP A 102 -17.19 -7.76 2.02
N ASN A 103 -18.09 -8.00 2.97
CA ASN A 103 -19.41 -8.58 2.70
C ASN A 103 -20.25 -7.65 1.81
N LEU A 104 -20.24 -6.37 2.09
CA LEU A 104 -20.98 -5.37 1.31
C LEU A 104 -20.55 -5.39 -0.16
N ILE A 105 -19.25 -5.38 -0.40
CA ILE A 105 -18.69 -5.38 -1.76
C ILE A 105 -19.00 -6.70 -2.45
N LYS A 106 -18.81 -7.83 -1.76
CA LYS A 106 -19.08 -9.16 -2.31
C LYS A 106 -20.56 -9.31 -2.71
N GLU A 107 -21.46 -8.93 -1.84
CA GLU A 107 -22.90 -9.04 -2.06
C GLU A 107 -23.40 -8.10 -3.17
N SER A 108 -22.76 -6.93 -3.31
CA SER A 108 -23.11 -5.96 -4.35
C SER A 108 -22.72 -6.42 -5.75
N GLY A 109 -21.74 -7.31 -5.87
CA GLY A 109 -21.17 -7.71 -7.15
C GLY A 109 -20.23 -6.67 -7.76
N TRP A 110 -19.89 -5.60 -7.04
CA TRP A 110 -18.95 -4.59 -7.52
C TRP A 110 -17.57 -5.21 -7.68
N ASN A 111 -17.04 -5.20 -8.90
CA ASN A 111 -15.82 -5.91 -9.26
C ASN A 111 -14.79 -5.05 -9.98
N LYS A 112 -14.86 -3.75 -9.78
CA LYS A 112 -13.93 -2.82 -10.43
C LYS A 112 -12.49 -3.05 -10.00
N TYR A 113 -12.29 -3.46 -8.75
CA TYR A 113 -11.00 -3.77 -8.17
C TYR A 113 -11.03 -5.16 -7.54
N HIS A 114 -9.84 -5.69 -7.27
CA HIS A 114 -9.70 -7.04 -6.72
C HIS A 114 -10.18 -7.13 -5.27
N LEU A 115 -11.25 -7.85 -5.04
CA LEU A 115 -11.69 -8.23 -3.70
C LEU A 115 -10.82 -9.39 -3.21
N VAL A 116 -10.23 -9.26 -2.03
CA VAL A 116 -9.42 -10.36 -1.47
C VAL A 116 -10.30 -11.60 -1.27
N PRO A 117 -9.78 -12.82 -1.51
CA PRO A 117 -10.61 -14.04 -1.45
C PRO A 117 -11.10 -14.36 -0.04
N THR A 118 -10.39 -13.91 0.98
CA THR A 118 -10.75 -14.12 2.38
C THR A 118 -10.18 -12.98 3.22
N THR A 119 -10.84 -12.68 4.34
CA THR A 119 -10.35 -11.71 5.33
C THR A 119 -9.38 -12.31 6.33
N LYS A 120 -9.18 -13.64 6.29
CA LYS A 120 -8.26 -14.34 7.20
C LYS A 120 -6.80 -14.03 6.85
N GLY A 121 -6.04 -13.56 7.83
CA GLY A 121 -4.59 -13.35 7.68
C GLY A 121 -4.21 -12.16 6.82
N VAL A 122 -5.17 -11.34 6.39
CA VAL A 122 -4.92 -10.12 5.62
C VAL A 122 -5.68 -8.95 6.23
N ASP A 123 -5.20 -7.73 5.99
CA ASP A 123 -5.85 -6.52 6.50
C ASP A 123 -6.63 -5.78 5.42
N SER A 124 -6.36 -6.09 4.16
CA SER A 124 -7.00 -5.44 3.02
C SER A 124 -8.40 -5.99 2.74
N ILE A 125 -9.22 -5.17 2.09
CA ILE A 125 -10.55 -5.52 1.59
C ILE A 125 -10.49 -5.65 0.08
N ILE A 126 -10.06 -4.59 -0.59
CA ILE A 126 -9.80 -4.58 -2.04
C ILE A 126 -8.41 -4.03 -2.28
N GLU A 127 -7.81 -4.48 -3.39
CA GLU A 127 -6.44 -4.14 -3.77
C GLU A 127 -6.39 -3.75 -5.23
N ARG A 128 -5.53 -2.79 -5.55
CA ARG A 128 -5.24 -2.39 -6.92
C ARG A 128 -3.75 -2.24 -7.11
N VAL A 129 -3.23 -2.77 -8.21
CA VAL A 129 -1.86 -2.51 -8.62
C VAL A 129 -1.77 -1.08 -9.17
N LEU A 130 -0.92 -0.27 -8.58
CA LEU A 130 -0.66 1.11 -9.03
C LEU A 130 0.38 1.14 -10.13
N VAL A 131 1.50 0.45 -9.91
CA VAL A 131 2.61 0.34 -10.87
C VAL A 131 3.17 -1.07 -10.75
N ASP A 132 3.01 -1.85 -11.81
CA ASP A 132 3.41 -3.27 -11.81
C ASP A 132 4.93 -3.45 -11.98
N THR A 133 5.56 -2.60 -12.78
CA THR A 133 7.00 -2.63 -13.03
C THR A 133 7.58 -1.23 -12.80
N PRO A 134 7.85 -0.86 -11.53
CA PRO A 134 8.32 0.48 -11.22
C PRO A 134 9.67 0.79 -11.88
N ASP A 135 9.76 1.95 -12.50
CA ASP A 135 11.01 2.47 -13.04
C ASP A 135 11.62 3.47 -12.04
N PHE A 136 12.59 3.00 -11.27
CA PHE A 136 13.26 3.82 -10.25
C PHE A 136 14.29 4.78 -10.84
N SER A 137 14.48 4.78 -12.15
CA SER A 137 15.35 5.76 -12.81
C SER A 137 14.66 7.10 -13.09
N ASP A 138 13.33 7.13 -13.03
CA ASP A 138 12.53 8.35 -13.23
C ASP A 138 11.50 8.46 -12.09
N LEU A 139 11.94 9.00 -10.96
CA LEU A 139 11.11 9.07 -9.76
C LEU A 139 9.94 10.05 -9.89
N ASP A 140 10.08 11.12 -10.67
CA ASP A 140 8.98 12.06 -10.90
C ASP A 140 7.83 11.40 -11.65
N LYS A 141 8.16 10.63 -12.68
CA LYS A 141 7.16 9.87 -13.44
C LYS A 141 6.51 8.80 -12.56
N LEU A 142 7.30 8.09 -11.77
CA LEU A 142 6.81 7.07 -10.85
C LEU A 142 5.82 7.67 -9.85
N THR A 143 6.16 8.83 -9.26
CA THR A 143 5.30 9.54 -8.33
C THR A 143 3.96 9.92 -8.99
N LYS A 144 3.98 10.42 -10.21
CA LYS A 144 2.76 10.77 -10.96
C LYS A 144 1.88 9.55 -11.21
N GLN A 145 2.48 8.43 -11.58
CA GLN A 145 1.74 7.18 -11.79
C GLN A 145 1.05 6.72 -10.51
N ILE A 146 1.78 6.71 -9.39
CA ILE A 146 1.24 6.33 -8.08
C ILE A 146 0.11 7.27 -7.67
N GLU A 147 0.33 8.56 -7.76
CA GLU A 147 -0.64 9.58 -7.35
C GLU A 147 -1.93 9.49 -8.15
N SER A 148 -1.83 9.49 -9.47
CA SER A 148 -2.98 9.44 -10.36
C SER A 148 -3.85 8.21 -10.14
N ALA A 149 -3.22 7.05 -10.05
CA ALA A 149 -3.94 5.78 -9.85
C ALA A 149 -4.54 5.69 -8.44
N THR A 150 -3.87 6.23 -7.43
CA THR A 150 -4.38 6.27 -6.06
C THR A 150 -5.62 7.15 -5.95
N LEU A 151 -5.59 8.34 -6.54
CA LEU A 151 -6.73 9.25 -6.50
C LEU A 151 -7.93 8.67 -7.23
N LYS A 152 -7.71 8.02 -8.36
CA LYS A 152 -8.78 7.33 -9.08
C LYS A 152 -9.39 6.22 -8.24
N PHE A 153 -8.58 5.41 -7.59
CA PHE A 153 -9.04 4.35 -6.70
C PHE A 153 -9.92 4.91 -5.57
N ILE A 154 -9.46 5.95 -4.90
CA ILE A 154 -10.21 6.60 -3.81
C ILE A 154 -11.54 7.12 -4.31
N LYS A 155 -11.54 7.82 -5.45
CA LYS A 155 -12.76 8.37 -6.05
C LYS A 155 -13.76 7.29 -6.41
N ASP A 156 -13.30 6.19 -6.99
CA ASP A 156 -14.16 5.08 -7.38
C ASP A 156 -14.78 4.40 -6.15
N VAL A 157 -14.00 4.20 -5.09
CA VAL A 157 -14.50 3.63 -3.83
C VAL A 157 -15.49 4.58 -3.16
N GLU A 158 -15.20 5.88 -3.13
CA GLU A 158 -16.14 6.88 -2.59
C GLU A 158 -17.47 6.83 -3.32
N SER A 159 -17.44 6.78 -4.65
CA SER A 159 -18.65 6.69 -5.48
C SER A 159 -19.46 5.44 -5.17
N PHE A 160 -18.78 4.31 -5.08
CA PHE A 160 -19.43 3.04 -4.72
C PHE A 160 -20.11 3.15 -3.35
N LEU A 161 -19.41 3.68 -2.36
CA LEU A 161 -19.94 3.76 -0.99
C LEU A 161 -21.11 4.72 -0.86
N ARG A 162 -21.15 5.80 -1.66
CA ARG A 162 -22.28 6.73 -1.66
C ARG A 162 -23.56 6.09 -2.20
N ASP A 163 -23.44 5.13 -3.09
CA ASP A 163 -24.58 4.47 -3.73
C ASP A 163 -25.15 3.29 -2.90
N GLN A 164 -24.61 3.06 -1.71
CA GLN A 164 -25.03 1.95 -0.84
C GLN A 164 -26.00 2.35 0.27
#